data_d50953a9668fa84f2a8037f953a7ebda
#
_entry.id   d50953a9668fa84f2a8037f953a7ebda
#
_cell.length_a   1.000
_cell.length_b   1.000
_cell.length_c   1.000
_cell.angle_alpha   90.00
_cell.angle_beta   90.00
_cell.angle_gamma   90.00
#
_symmetry.space_group_name_H-M   'P 1'
#
loop_
_entity.id
_entity.type
_entity.pdbx_description
1 polymer ?
#
loop_
_entity_poly.entity_id
_entity_poly.type
_entity_poly.pdbx_seq_one_letter_code
_entity_poly.pdbx_strand_id
1 'polypeptide(L)'
;SNKIIISFISTINLKNLKKLTNNKNVTRVIPLPFIGTKEGPIIICPTNKAVKKFFSKLGKVITVKNEKISKGFWGTSSFMASFYYLYYSTSEWLKSKGVKENEAESYVRELFLALSKDAIHKKKLSLRQLVRESQTPGGTNAFVLSELKKKKFYKVQQKALNSVFKKFKT
;
A
#
# COMPACT_ATOMS: atom_id res chain seq x y z
N SER A 1 2.46 -18.88 -29.65
CA SER A 1 3.44 -17.78 -29.50
C SER A 1 4.19 -17.95 -28.18
N ASN A 2 5.54 -18.02 -28.25
CA ASN A 2 6.42 -18.07 -27.06
C ASN A 2 6.56 -16.70 -26.35
N LYS A 3 5.81 -15.68 -26.79
CA LYS A 3 5.88 -14.33 -26.22
C LYS A 3 5.15 -14.27 -24.88
N ILE A 4 5.74 -13.56 -23.92
CA ILE A 4 5.10 -13.21 -22.65
C ILE A 4 4.35 -11.90 -22.86
N ILE A 5 3.05 -11.89 -22.56
CA ILE A 5 2.25 -10.67 -22.53
C ILE A 5 2.19 -10.15 -21.12
N ILE A 6 2.61 -8.90 -20.94
CA ILE A 6 2.53 -8.18 -19.66
C ILE A 6 1.40 -7.16 -19.77
N SER A 7 0.38 -7.30 -18.94
CA SER A 7 -0.76 -6.39 -18.92
C SER A 7 -0.71 -5.49 -17.68
N PHE A 8 -0.84 -4.18 -17.89
CA PHE A 8 -1.01 -3.18 -16.84
C PHE A 8 -2.48 -2.79 -16.61
N ILE A 9 -3.40 -3.45 -17.32
CA ILE A 9 -4.83 -3.13 -17.29
C ILE A 9 -5.43 -3.69 -16.00
N SER A 10 -5.95 -2.82 -15.14
CA SER A 10 -6.58 -3.21 -13.86
C SER A 10 -8.04 -3.69 -14.04
N THR A 11 -8.73 -3.25 -15.09
CA THR A 11 -10.17 -3.48 -15.29
C THR A 11 -10.51 -4.80 -15.99
N ILE A 12 -9.56 -5.44 -16.68
CA ILE A 12 -9.78 -6.69 -17.40
C ILE A 12 -9.13 -7.84 -16.63
N ASN A 13 -9.91 -8.88 -16.33
CA ASN A 13 -9.40 -10.05 -15.62
C ASN A 13 -8.48 -10.92 -16.51
N LEU A 14 -7.68 -11.78 -15.87
CA LEU A 14 -6.69 -12.60 -16.53
C LEU A 14 -7.32 -13.58 -17.56
N LYS A 15 -8.51 -14.11 -17.26
CA LYS A 15 -9.22 -15.01 -18.18
C LYS A 15 -9.56 -14.30 -19.49
N ASN A 16 -10.12 -13.10 -19.39
CA ASN A 16 -10.47 -12.29 -20.56
C ASN A 16 -9.23 -11.80 -21.30
N LEU A 17 -8.17 -11.39 -20.60
CA LEU A 17 -6.89 -11.03 -21.25
C LEU A 17 -6.33 -12.17 -22.08
N LYS A 18 -6.30 -13.40 -21.56
CA LYS A 18 -5.86 -14.59 -22.29
C LYS A 18 -6.71 -14.85 -23.53
N LYS A 19 -8.03 -14.67 -23.43
CA LYS A 19 -8.94 -14.81 -24.56
C LYS A 19 -8.71 -13.73 -25.62
N LEU A 20 -8.66 -12.47 -25.22
CA LEU A 20 -8.46 -11.32 -26.13
C LEU A 20 -7.11 -11.36 -26.86
N THR A 21 -6.07 -11.82 -26.19
CA THR A 21 -4.71 -11.88 -26.76
C THR A 21 -4.41 -13.20 -27.47
N ASN A 22 -5.33 -14.16 -27.42
CA ASN A 22 -5.12 -15.54 -27.86
C ASN A 22 -3.78 -16.12 -27.35
N ASN A 23 -3.43 -15.80 -26.11
CA ASN A 23 -2.14 -16.20 -25.53
C ASN A 23 -2.34 -16.70 -24.08
N LYS A 24 -1.80 -17.89 -23.79
CA LYS A 24 -1.87 -18.48 -22.44
C LYS A 24 -0.84 -17.87 -21.49
N ASN A 25 0.25 -17.30 -22.02
CA ASN A 25 1.36 -16.74 -21.26
C ASN A 25 1.14 -15.24 -20.99
N VAL A 26 0.10 -14.92 -20.23
CA VAL A 26 -0.25 -13.56 -19.82
C VAL A 26 0.02 -13.37 -18.34
N THR A 27 0.70 -12.30 -17.99
CA THR A 27 0.98 -11.88 -16.60
C THR A 27 0.46 -10.46 -16.40
N ARG A 28 -0.28 -10.22 -15.33
CA ARG A 28 -0.71 -8.89 -14.93
C ARG A 28 0.30 -8.30 -13.96
N VAL A 29 0.66 -7.06 -14.20
CA VAL A 29 1.54 -6.27 -13.33
C VAL A 29 0.86 -4.92 -13.13
N ILE A 30 0.45 -4.60 -11.92
CA ILE A 30 -0.16 -3.31 -11.62
C ILE A 30 0.85 -2.49 -10.82
N PRO A 31 1.65 -1.65 -11.49
CA PRO A 31 2.59 -0.78 -10.82
C PRO A 31 1.84 0.39 -10.16
N LEU A 32 2.43 0.91 -9.10
CA LEU A 32 2.00 2.17 -8.49
C LEU A 32 2.80 3.34 -9.09
N PRO A 33 2.33 4.58 -8.94
CA PRO A 33 3.04 5.77 -9.46
C PRO A 33 4.51 5.88 -9.04
N PHE A 34 4.86 5.32 -7.89
CA PHE A 34 6.24 5.32 -7.33
C PHE A 34 7.24 4.47 -8.12
N ILE A 35 6.81 3.72 -9.14
CA ILE A 35 7.71 2.92 -9.99
C ILE A 35 8.75 3.81 -10.70
N GLY A 36 8.43 5.09 -10.93
CA GLY A 36 9.36 6.06 -11.51
C GLY A 36 10.60 6.31 -10.64
N THR A 37 10.46 6.24 -9.31
CA THR A 37 11.54 6.37 -8.34
C THR A 37 12.15 5.03 -7.94
N LYS A 38 11.74 3.93 -8.58
CA LYS A 38 12.14 2.53 -8.27
C LYS A 38 11.75 2.11 -6.85
N GLU A 39 10.70 2.68 -6.32
CA GLU A 39 10.20 2.41 -4.98
C GLU A 39 8.81 1.74 -5.02
N GLY A 40 8.39 1.26 -3.84
CA GLY A 40 7.09 0.67 -3.64
C GLY A 40 6.95 -0.79 -4.08
N PRO A 41 5.80 -1.40 -3.76
CA PRO A 41 5.51 -2.79 -4.09
C PRO A 41 5.00 -2.93 -5.52
N ILE A 42 5.44 -3.97 -6.21
CA ILE A 42 4.98 -4.35 -7.55
C ILE A 42 4.35 -5.74 -7.45
N ILE A 43 3.05 -5.83 -7.69
CA ILE A 43 2.32 -7.10 -7.64
C ILE A 43 2.30 -7.75 -9.01
N ILE A 44 2.73 -9.01 -9.09
CA ILE A 44 2.76 -9.82 -10.31
C ILE A 44 1.83 -11.03 -10.15
N CYS A 45 0.87 -11.19 -11.07
CA CYS A 45 -0.11 -12.27 -11.08
C CYS A 45 -0.40 -12.77 -12.52
N PRO A 46 -0.32 -14.09 -12.78
CA PRO A 46 0.30 -15.11 -11.95
C PRO A 46 1.83 -14.95 -11.91
N THR A 47 2.47 -15.72 -11.03
CA THR A 47 3.93 -15.73 -10.92
C THR A 47 4.59 -16.08 -12.24
N ASN A 48 5.53 -15.24 -12.71
CA ASN A 48 6.36 -15.47 -13.89
C ASN A 48 7.80 -15.05 -13.56
N LYS A 49 8.74 -15.97 -13.72
CA LYS A 49 10.15 -15.76 -13.35
C LYS A 49 10.82 -14.63 -14.17
N ALA A 50 10.58 -14.59 -15.48
CA ALA A 50 11.17 -13.58 -16.36
C ALA A 50 10.62 -12.19 -16.04
N VAL A 51 9.29 -12.07 -15.87
CA VAL A 51 8.62 -10.82 -15.48
C VAL A 51 9.09 -10.37 -14.12
N LYS A 52 9.21 -11.29 -13.14
CA LYS A 52 9.77 -10.97 -11.82
C LYS A 52 11.17 -10.39 -11.91
N LYS A 53 12.07 -11.04 -12.69
CA LYS A 53 13.46 -10.57 -12.87
C LYS A 53 13.50 -9.15 -13.45
N PHE A 54 12.65 -8.86 -14.43
CA PHE A 54 12.56 -7.53 -15.03
C PHE A 54 12.12 -6.47 -14.03
N PHE A 55 10.98 -6.69 -13.36
CA PHE A 55 10.39 -5.71 -12.44
C PHE A 55 11.13 -5.57 -11.11
N SER A 56 11.95 -6.54 -10.71
CA SER A 56 12.79 -6.42 -9.50
C SER A 56 13.84 -5.30 -9.58
N LYS A 57 14.06 -4.75 -10.78
CA LYS A 57 14.91 -3.56 -10.97
C LYS A 57 14.17 -2.25 -10.71
N LEU A 58 12.83 -2.31 -10.61
CA LEU A 58 11.94 -1.15 -10.53
C LEU A 58 11.22 -1.03 -9.19
N GLY A 59 11.42 -1.99 -8.27
CA GLY A 59 10.81 -1.95 -6.93
C GLY A 59 10.72 -3.33 -6.29
N LYS A 60 10.05 -3.41 -5.13
CA LYS A 60 9.87 -4.66 -4.39
C LYS A 60 8.78 -5.52 -5.02
N VAL A 61 9.18 -6.57 -5.72
CA VAL A 61 8.22 -7.49 -6.37
C VAL A 61 7.61 -8.46 -5.37
N ILE A 62 6.28 -8.54 -5.40
CA ILE A 62 5.47 -9.54 -4.70
C ILE A 62 4.73 -10.37 -5.76
N THR A 63 4.95 -11.68 -5.79
CA THR A 63 4.28 -12.56 -6.74
C THR A 63 3.12 -13.29 -6.09
N VAL A 64 2.00 -13.37 -6.76
CA VAL A 64 0.81 -14.07 -6.29
C VAL A 64 0.32 -15.09 -7.32
N LYS A 65 -0.26 -16.19 -6.84
CA LYS A 65 -0.65 -17.31 -7.70
C LYS A 65 -1.94 -17.04 -8.49
N ASN A 66 -2.86 -16.27 -7.93
CA ASN A 66 -4.19 -16.02 -8.53
C ASN A 66 -4.68 -14.60 -8.31
N GLU A 67 -5.65 -14.18 -9.12
CA GLU A 67 -6.21 -12.83 -9.11
C GLU A 67 -7.00 -12.50 -7.84
N LYS A 68 -7.64 -13.49 -7.21
CA LYS A 68 -8.39 -13.24 -5.97
C LYS A 68 -7.48 -12.68 -4.88
N ILE A 69 -6.27 -13.22 -4.76
CA ILE A 69 -5.26 -12.71 -3.82
C ILE A 69 -4.75 -11.34 -4.27
N SER A 70 -4.46 -11.16 -5.57
CA SER A 70 -3.95 -9.88 -6.08
C SER A 70 -4.93 -8.72 -5.89
N LYS A 71 -6.24 -8.96 -5.90
CA LYS A 71 -7.27 -7.96 -5.60
C LYS A 71 -7.12 -7.36 -4.20
N GLY A 72 -6.70 -8.15 -3.21
CA GLY A 72 -6.42 -7.64 -1.85
C GLY A 72 -5.32 -6.59 -1.87
N PHE A 73 -4.23 -6.85 -2.58
CA PHE A 73 -3.14 -5.89 -2.73
C PHE A 73 -3.58 -4.63 -3.51
N TRP A 74 -4.33 -4.79 -4.59
CA TRP A 74 -4.84 -3.63 -5.36
C TRP A 74 -5.82 -2.80 -4.53
N GLY A 75 -6.69 -3.45 -3.74
CA GLY A 75 -7.56 -2.76 -2.80
C GLY A 75 -6.77 -1.94 -1.77
N THR A 76 -5.69 -2.51 -1.23
CA THR A 76 -4.82 -1.79 -0.29
C THR A 76 -4.14 -0.59 -0.96
N SER A 77 -3.78 -0.67 -2.24
CA SER A 77 -3.19 0.46 -2.98
C SER A 77 -4.15 1.66 -3.11
N SER A 78 -5.45 1.46 -2.96
CA SER A 78 -6.45 2.56 -2.96
C SER A 78 -6.35 3.44 -1.71
N PHE A 79 -5.46 3.11 -0.77
CA PHE A 79 -5.25 3.85 0.46
C PHE A 79 -4.47 5.17 0.27
N MET A 80 -3.93 5.41 -0.91
CA MET A 80 -3.04 6.54 -1.20
C MET A 80 -3.67 7.90 -0.83
N ALA A 81 -4.90 8.17 -1.28
CA ALA A 81 -5.56 9.44 -0.96
C ALA A 81 -5.81 9.60 0.54
N SER A 82 -6.24 8.53 1.23
CA SER A 82 -6.44 8.54 2.68
C SER A 82 -5.14 8.74 3.46
N PHE A 83 -4.04 8.22 2.95
CA PHE A 83 -2.71 8.44 3.51
C PHE A 83 -2.30 9.91 3.39
N TYR A 84 -2.47 10.55 2.24
CA TYR A 84 -2.20 11.98 2.08
C TYR A 84 -3.16 12.85 2.91
N TYR A 85 -4.42 12.42 3.07
CA TYR A 85 -5.36 13.11 3.93
C TYR A 85 -4.94 13.03 5.42
N LEU A 86 -4.30 11.94 5.85
CA LEU A 86 -3.73 11.85 7.19
C LEU A 86 -2.60 12.88 7.39
N TYR A 87 -1.72 13.06 6.40
CA TYR A 87 -0.72 14.12 6.42
C TYR A 87 -1.36 15.50 6.54
N TYR A 88 -2.30 15.78 5.64
CA TYR A 88 -3.03 17.03 5.62
C TYR A 88 -3.71 17.33 6.96
N SER A 89 -4.52 16.43 7.46
CA SER A 89 -5.25 16.64 8.72
C SER A 89 -4.32 16.80 9.92
N THR A 90 -3.15 16.13 9.92
CA THR A 90 -2.15 16.29 10.98
C THR A 90 -1.46 17.65 10.89
N SER A 91 -1.14 18.14 9.70
CA SER A 91 -0.57 19.48 9.52
C SER A 91 -1.58 20.57 9.89
N GLU A 92 -2.86 20.44 9.53
CA GLU A 92 -3.91 21.37 9.95
C GLU A 92 -4.06 21.42 11.46
N TRP A 93 -3.92 20.28 12.15
CA TRP A 93 -3.92 20.25 13.60
C TRP A 93 -2.73 21.03 14.18
N LEU A 94 -1.52 20.88 13.65
CA LEU A 94 -0.36 21.68 14.07
C LEU A 94 -0.56 23.17 13.84
N LYS A 95 -1.12 23.56 12.68
CA LYS A 95 -1.48 24.96 12.38
C LYS A 95 -2.47 25.51 13.41
N SER A 96 -3.44 24.72 13.84
CA SER A 96 -4.39 25.09 14.90
C SER A 96 -3.73 25.32 16.27
N LYS A 97 -2.47 24.87 16.44
CA LYS A 97 -1.64 25.09 17.64
C LYS A 97 -0.63 26.23 17.48
N GLY A 98 -0.74 27.02 16.39
CA GLY A 98 0.11 28.17 16.13
C GLY A 98 1.39 27.87 15.34
N VAL A 99 1.55 26.66 14.83
CA VAL A 99 2.70 26.32 13.96
C VAL A 99 2.46 26.91 12.56
N LYS A 100 3.49 27.51 11.98
CA LYS A 100 3.43 28.04 10.60
C LYS A 100 3.21 26.91 9.59
N GLU A 101 2.52 27.20 8.52
CA GLU A 101 2.10 26.19 7.51
C GLU A 101 3.26 25.39 6.95
N ASN A 102 4.32 26.06 6.47
CA ASN A 102 5.50 25.38 5.92
C ASN A 102 6.22 24.48 6.94
N GLU A 103 6.29 24.92 8.19
CA GLU A 103 6.90 24.15 9.28
C GLU A 103 6.03 22.91 9.63
N ALA A 104 4.71 23.09 9.71
CA ALA A 104 3.76 22.02 9.98
C ALA A 104 3.80 20.93 8.90
N GLU A 105 3.75 21.32 7.62
CA GLU A 105 3.83 20.38 6.51
C GLU A 105 5.19 19.67 6.45
N SER A 106 6.28 20.40 6.60
CA SER A 106 7.63 19.83 6.60
C SER A 106 7.78 18.80 7.73
N TYR A 107 7.39 19.16 8.94
CA TYR A 107 7.46 18.26 10.09
C TYR A 107 6.66 16.97 9.87
N VAL A 108 5.43 17.09 9.39
CA VAL A 108 4.57 15.92 9.16
C VAL A 108 5.16 14.99 8.10
N ARG A 109 5.69 15.54 6.99
CA ARG A 109 6.34 14.74 5.93
C ARG A 109 7.52 13.95 6.48
N GLU A 110 8.42 14.61 7.21
CA GLU A 110 9.61 13.99 7.81
C GLU A 110 9.25 12.94 8.87
N LEU A 111 8.27 13.23 9.73
CA LEU A 111 7.80 12.29 10.74
C LEU A 111 7.31 10.98 10.12
N PHE A 112 6.39 11.06 9.16
CA PHE A 112 5.82 9.84 8.53
C PHE A 112 6.84 9.12 7.66
N LEU A 113 7.76 9.84 7.02
CA LEU A 113 8.88 9.22 6.31
C LEU A 113 9.79 8.45 7.28
N ALA A 114 10.14 9.03 8.41
CA ALA A 114 10.96 8.39 9.44
C ALA A 114 10.30 7.14 10.01
N LEU A 115 9.00 7.21 10.34
CA LEU A 115 8.22 6.06 10.80
C LEU A 115 8.18 4.93 9.76
N SER A 116 8.00 5.27 8.50
CA SER A 116 8.00 4.28 7.40
C SER A 116 9.37 3.63 7.22
N LYS A 117 10.45 4.40 7.27
CA LYS A 117 11.83 3.90 7.21
C LYS A 117 12.15 3.01 8.41
N ASP A 118 11.76 3.41 9.63
CA ASP A 118 11.96 2.61 10.83
C ASP A 118 11.27 1.23 10.73
N ALA A 119 10.01 1.22 10.23
CA ALA A 119 9.29 -0.03 10.01
C ALA A 119 9.98 -0.95 8.98
N ILE A 120 10.63 -0.38 7.95
CA ILE A 120 11.40 -1.14 6.96
C ILE A 120 12.71 -1.67 7.59
N HIS A 121 13.41 -0.85 8.36
CA HIS A 121 14.65 -1.26 9.02
C HIS A 121 14.39 -2.39 10.04
N LYS A 122 13.30 -2.30 10.78
CA LYS A 122 12.87 -3.32 11.77
C LYS A 122 12.07 -4.47 11.14
N LYS A 123 12.30 -4.81 9.88
CA LYS A 123 11.55 -5.85 9.13
C LYS A 123 11.59 -7.26 9.75
N LYS A 124 12.47 -7.52 10.70
CA LYS A 124 12.50 -8.78 11.48
C LYS A 124 11.37 -8.83 12.52
N LEU A 125 10.87 -7.69 12.96
CA LEU A 125 9.72 -7.59 13.85
C LEU A 125 8.43 -7.66 13.04
N SER A 126 7.40 -8.31 13.56
CA SER A 126 6.06 -8.19 13.01
C SER A 126 5.51 -6.78 13.23
N LEU A 127 4.59 -6.33 12.37
CA LEU A 127 3.93 -5.03 12.57
C LEU A 127 3.20 -4.95 13.92
N ARG A 128 2.70 -6.07 14.44
CA ARG A 128 2.11 -6.17 15.78
C ARG A 128 3.14 -5.89 16.87
N GLN A 129 4.36 -6.38 16.73
CA GLN A 129 5.45 -6.11 17.67
C GLN A 129 5.87 -4.64 17.61
N LEU A 130 6.00 -4.04 16.40
CA LEU A 130 6.27 -2.60 16.27
C LEU A 130 5.24 -1.74 17.01
N VAL A 131 3.94 -2.06 16.84
CA VAL A 131 2.87 -1.37 17.59
C VAL A 131 3.05 -1.51 19.10
N ARG A 132 3.42 -2.69 19.60
CA ARG A 132 3.62 -2.93 21.03
C ARG A 132 4.84 -2.17 21.55
N GLU A 133 5.96 -2.23 20.84
CA GLU A 133 7.23 -1.64 21.25
C GLU A 133 7.25 -0.10 21.14
N SER A 134 6.38 0.48 20.32
CA SER A 134 6.20 1.95 20.25
C SER A 134 5.40 2.54 21.40
N GLN A 135 4.92 1.71 22.33
CA GLN A 135 4.07 2.13 23.44
C GLN A 135 4.84 1.99 24.78
N THR A 136 5.11 3.10 25.44
CA THR A 136 5.51 3.11 26.85
C THR A 136 4.28 3.19 27.73
N PRO A 137 4.22 2.44 28.85
CA PRO A 137 3.13 2.56 29.81
C PRO A 137 2.91 4.03 30.23
N GLY A 138 1.67 4.54 30.13
CA GLY A 138 1.35 5.94 30.40
C GLY A 138 1.83 6.96 29.36
N GLY A 139 2.51 6.52 28.30
CA GLY A 139 3.04 7.39 27.26
C GLY A 139 1.99 7.91 26.27
N THR A 140 2.30 9.02 25.63
CA THR A 140 1.42 9.70 24.65
C THR A 140 1.08 8.81 23.45
N ASN A 141 2.00 7.96 22.99
CA ASN A 141 1.75 7.02 21.88
C ASN A 141 0.65 6.00 22.25
N ALA A 142 0.71 5.45 23.47
CA ALA A 142 -0.31 4.54 23.98
C ALA A 142 -1.67 5.24 24.11
N PHE A 143 -1.68 6.49 24.59
CA PHE A 143 -2.88 7.29 24.74
C PHE A 143 -3.56 7.54 23.38
N VAL A 144 -2.85 8.08 22.39
CA VAL A 144 -3.41 8.36 21.06
C VAL A 144 -3.92 7.08 20.40
N LEU A 145 -3.17 5.97 20.47
CA LEU A 145 -3.62 4.69 19.94
C LEU A 145 -4.92 4.23 20.60
N SER A 146 -5.05 4.39 21.92
CA SER A 146 -6.26 4.04 22.66
C SER A 146 -7.47 4.86 22.19
N GLU A 147 -7.31 6.18 22.07
CA GLU A 147 -8.38 7.07 21.58
C GLU A 147 -8.84 6.71 20.17
N LEU A 148 -7.91 6.46 19.24
CA LEU A 148 -8.25 6.04 17.88
C LEU A 148 -8.96 4.68 17.84
N LYS A 149 -8.57 3.75 18.72
CA LYS A 149 -9.27 2.45 18.88
C LYS A 149 -10.68 2.64 19.43
N LYS A 150 -10.88 3.46 20.47
CA LYS A 150 -12.22 3.78 21.03
C LYS A 150 -13.12 4.38 19.95
N LYS A 151 -12.61 5.28 19.12
CA LYS A 151 -13.33 5.87 17.97
C LYS A 151 -13.49 4.93 16.79
N LYS A 152 -13.06 3.66 16.91
CA LYS A 152 -13.17 2.61 15.86
C LYS A 152 -12.47 2.96 14.55
N PHE A 153 -11.48 3.86 14.56
CA PHE A 153 -10.77 4.33 13.36
C PHE A 153 -10.27 3.18 12.48
N TYR A 154 -9.55 2.22 13.06
CA TYR A 154 -9.01 1.07 12.31
C TYR A 154 -10.10 0.12 11.79
N LYS A 155 -11.25 0.01 12.47
CA LYS A 155 -12.41 -0.75 11.98
C LYS A 155 -13.07 -0.07 10.78
N VAL A 156 -13.18 1.26 10.79
CA VAL A 156 -13.69 2.04 9.65
C VAL A 156 -12.77 1.89 8.45
N GLN A 157 -11.47 1.99 8.66
CA GLN A 157 -10.46 1.72 7.62
C GLN A 157 -10.64 0.36 6.96
N GLN A 158 -10.75 -0.72 7.76
CA GLN A 158 -10.95 -2.08 7.24
C GLN A 158 -12.28 -2.21 6.47
N LYS A 159 -13.36 -1.56 6.95
CA LYS A 159 -14.64 -1.55 6.23
C LYS A 159 -14.52 -0.87 4.86
N ALA A 160 -13.81 0.25 4.76
CA ALA A 160 -13.54 0.94 3.50
C ALA A 160 -12.77 0.04 2.51
N LEU A 161 -11.71 -0.64 2.97
CA LEU A 161 -10.96 -1.61 2.16
C LEU A 161 -11.84 -2.79 1.70
N ASN A 162 -12.73 -3.30 2.55
CA ASN A 162 -13.69 -4.35 2.17
C ASN A 162 -14.66 -3.87 1.09
N SER A 163 -15.09 -2.60 1.15
CA SER A 163 -15.97 -2.01 0.12
C SER A 163 -15.25 -1.89 -1.23
N VAL A 164 -13.98 -1.48 -1.22
CA VAL A 164 -13.14 -1.48 -2.43
C VAL A 164 -12.93 -2.89 -2.98
N PHE A 165 -12.60 -3.85 -2.11
CA PHE A 165 -12.40 -5.24 -2.51
C PHE A 165 -13.63 -5.84 -3.23
N LYS A 166 -14.84 -5.50 -2.78
CA LYS A 166 -16.10 -5.92 -3.41
C LYS A 166 -16.32 -5.31 -4.80
N LYS A 167 -15.73 -4.12 -5.09
CA LYS A 167 -15.81 -3.49 -6.42
C LYS A 167 -14.98 -4.19 -7.49
N PHE A 168 -13.94 -4.92 -7.11
CA PHE A 168 -13.19 -5.74 -8.04
C PHE A 168 -13.99 -7.00 -8.41
N LYS A 169 -15.02 -6.83 -9.25
CA LYS A 169 -15.78 -7.96 -9.80
C LYS A 169 -14.83 -8.90 -10.54
N THR A 170 -15.08 -10.18 -10.42
CA THR A 170 -14.38 -11.25 -11.14
C THR A 170 -14.82 -11.30 -12.58
#